data_9318750c1a549f4f15d2eb8d4effdc68
#
_entry.id   9318750c1a549f4f15d2eb8d4effdc68
#
_cell.length_a   1.000
_cell.length_b   1.000
_cell.length_c   1.000
_cell.angle_alpha   90.00
_cell.angle_beta   90.00
_cell.angle_gamma   90.00
#
_symmetry.space_group_name_H-M   'P 1'
#
loop_
_entity.id
_entity.type
_entity.pdbx_description
1 polymer ?
#
loop_
_entity_poly.entity_id
_entity_poly.type
_entity_poly.pdbx_seq_one_letter_code
_entity_poly.pdbx_strand_id
1 'polypeptide(L)'
;MTEKDGIRVFGPEDLERIPKRKADANKGTYGHVLVIAGSEGMCGAAYLSALAAYRTGAGLVRVLTPEPNRPILQILLPEAIVSTYDPGAVAAGDEEWKACLEEALNWADVIVLGPGLGRKPYVKRLVEDVLEAAFVTLVVDADALNTIAEFPYLTGYYTENIIITPHVAEMARLVGKTAGEVAEDLTASATDYRDVHGVTCLLKSDRSVIAGNDGSLTRT
;
A
#
# COMPACT_ATOMS: atom_id res chain seq x y z
N MET A 1 -10.88 21.78 -15.54
CA MET A 1 -11.04 21.24 -14.15
C MET A 1 -12.44 21.55 -13.70
N THR A 2 -13.24 20.54 -13.50
CA THR A 2 -14.58 20.69 -12.92
C THR A 2 -14.41 20.68 -11.40
N GLU A 3 -14.63 21.82 -10.77
CA GLU A 3 -14.65 21.96 -9.33
C GLU A 3 -16.12 22.01 -8.90
N LYS A 4 -16.51 21.14 -8.00
CA LYS A 4 -17.86 21.12 -7.43
C LYS A 4 -17.71 21.17 -5.91
N ASP A 5 -18.27 22.21 -5.31
CA ASP A 5 -18.23 22.45 -3.85
C ASP A 5 -16.79 22.56 -3.28
N GLY A 6 -15.84 23.14 -4.06
CA GLY A 6 -14.44 23.25 -3.67
C GLY A 6 -13.63 21.94 -3.75
N ILE A 7 -14.25 20.87 -4.25
CA ILE A 7 -13.63 19.56 -4.42
C ILE A 7 -13.28 19.36 -5.90
N ARG A 8 -12.02 19.05 -6.19
CA ARG A 8 -11.60 18.71 -7.54
C ARG A 8 -12.22 17.36 -7.95
N VAL A 9 -12.80 17.31 -9.16
CA VAL A 9 -13.27 16.04 -9.75
C VAL A 9 -12.21 15.53 -10.73
N PHE A 10 -11.80 14.27 -10.53
CA PHE A 10 -10.85 13.60 -11.43
C PHE A 10 -11.52 13.31 -12.78
N GLY A 11 -10.85 13.67 -13.88
CA GLY A 11 -11.35 13.52 -15.23
C GLY A 11 -10.29 12.96 -16.20
N PRO A 12 -10.69 12.70 -17.47
CA PRO A 12 -9.77 12.19 -18.50
C PRO A 12 -8.52 13.05 -18.70
N GLU A 13 -8.63 14.37 -18.48
CA GLU A 13 -7.53 15.31 -18.57
C GLU A 13 -6.41 15.04 -17.54
N ASP A 14 -6.72 14.39 -16.44
CA ASP A 14 -5.71 14.03 -15.44
C ASP A 14 -4.77 12.93 -15.93
N LEU A 15 -5.20 12.13 -16.90
CA LEU A 15 -4.34 11.13 -17.54
C LEU A 15 -3.18 11.78 -18.32
N GLU A 16 -3.34 13.02 -18.80
CA GLU A 16 -2.29 13.78 -19.48
C GLU A 16 -1.14 14.15 -18.54
N ARG A 17 -1.36 14.10 -17.23
CA ARG A 17 -0.35 14.36 -16.18
C ARG A 17 0.59 13.16 -15.99
N ILE A 18 0.21 11.98 -16.50
CA ILE A 18 1.08 10.80 -16.46
C ILE A 18 2.24 11.05 -17.44
N PRO A 19 3.50 11.04 -16.97
CA PRO A 19 4.65 11.30 -17.82
C PRO A 19 4.73 10.32 -18.98
N LYS A 20 4.92 10.82 -20.19
CA LYS A 20 5.21 9.97 -21.35
C LYS A 20 6.58 9.31 -21.20
N ARG A 21 6.68 8.05 -21.59
CA ARG A 21 7.96 7.33 -21.59
C ARG A 21 8.96 8.01 -22.53
N LYS A 22 10.18 8.23 -22.05
CA LYS A 22 11.30 8.75 -22.86
C LYS A 22 11.83 7.65 -23.78
N ALA A 23 12.26 8.02 -24.99
CA ALA A 23 12.76 7.06 -25.99
C ALA A 23 14.07 6.36 -25.57
N ASP A 24 14.88 7.02 -24.74
CA ASP A 24 16.18 6.56 -24.24
C ASP A 24 16.09 5.94 -22.83
N ALA A 25 14.89 5.73 -22.30
CA ALA A 25 14.68 5.20 -20.97
C ALA A 25 14.90 3.69 -20.90
N ASN A 26 15.37 3.22 -19.77
CA ASN A 26 15.49 1.80 -19.41
C ASN A 26 14.60 1.44 -18.21
N LYS A 27 14.60 0.17 -17.83
CA LYS A 27 13.78 -0.30 -16.71
C LYS A 27 14.07 0.42 -15.38
N GLY A 28 15.31 0.80 -15.10
CA GLY A 28 15.68 1.55 -13.89
C GLY A 28 15.18 3.00 -13.87
N THR A 29 14.84 3.57 -15.04
CA THR A 29 14.33 4.95 -15.14
C THR A 29 12.92 5.11 -14.54
N TYR A 30 12.16 4.02 -14.48
CA TYR A 30 10.75 4.03 -14.06
C TYR A 30 10.54 3.46 -12.65
N GLY A 31 11.62 3.41 -11.86
CA GLY A 31 11.57 3.08 -10.44
C GLY A 31 11.34 1.60 -10.13
N HIS A 32 11.54 1.32 -8.86
CA HIS A 32 11.48 -0.01 -8.26
C HIS A 32 10.30 -0.07 -7.28
N VAL A 33 9.36 -0.96 -7.52
CA VAL A 33 8.21 -1.17 -6.61
C VAL A 33 8.41 -2.46 -5.84
N LEU A 34 8.46 -2.37 -4.51
CA LEU A 34 8.42 -3.51 -3.60
C LEU A 34 6.97 -3.78 -3.19
N VAL A 35 6.51 -5.00 -3.40
CA VAL A 35 5.18 -5.45 -3.00
C VAL A 35 5.33 -6.46 -1.87
N ILE A 36 5.01 -6.08 -0.63
CA ILE A 36 5.00 -6.96 0.55
C ILE A 36 3.55 -7.44 0.73
N ALA A 37 3.26 -8.61 0.19
CA ALA A 37 1.90 -9.06 0.01
C ALA A 37 1.80 -10.59 -0.09
N GLY A 38 0.59 -11.11 0.07
CA GLY A 38 0.30 -12.53 -0.03
C GLY A 38 0.63 -13.30 1.23
N SER A 39 -0.11 -14.37 1.40
CA SER A 39 0.11 -15.41 2.42
C SER A 39 -0.30 -16.75 1.84
N GLU A 40 -0.13 -17.82 2.60
CA GLU A 40 -0.60 -19.14 2.22
C GLU A 40 -2.11 -19.11 1.90
N GLY A 41 -2.46 -19.49 0.67
CA GLY A 41 -3.84 -19.41 0.14
C GLY A 41 -4.23 -18.03 -0.43
N MET A 42 -3.43 -16.98 -0.28
CA MET A 42 -3.71 -15.64 -0.81
C MET A 42 -2.60 -15.10 -1.73
N CYS A 43 -1.90 -15.96 -2.44
CA CYS A 43 -0.88 -15.60 -3.43
C CYS A 43 -1.43 -14.67 -4.54
N GLY A 44 -2.71 -14.83 -4.88
CA GLY A 44 -3.38 -13.99 -5.89
C GLY A 44 -3.35 -12.50 -5.58
N ALA A 45 -3.39 -12.10 -4.30
CA ALA A 45 -3.30 -10.69 -3.91
C ALA A 45 -1.92 -10.11 -4.24
N ALA A 46 -0.85 -10.84 -3.96
CA ALA A 46 0.51 -10.47 -4.32
C ALA A 46 0.68 -10.36 -5.86
N TYR A 47 0.16 -11.36 -6.59
CA TYR A 47 0.17 -11.36 -8.05
C TYR A 47 -0.53 -10.12 -8.63
N LEU A 48 -1.77 -9.84 -8.20
CA LEU A 48 -2.57 -8.74 -8.73
C LEU A 48 -1.93 -7.38 -8.43
N SER A 49 -1.38 -7.19 -7.23
CA SER A 49 -0.68 -5.96 -6.86
C SER A 49 0.59 -5.74 -7.69
N ALA A 50 1.40 -6.78 -7.87
CA ALA A 50 2.61 -6.71 -8.69
C ALA A 50 2.30 -6.50 -10.18
N LEU A 51 1.28 -7.18 -10.71
CA LEU A 51 0.82 -6.99 -12.09
C LEU A 51 0.30 -5.56 -12.31
N ALA A 52 -0.45 -5.00 -11.34
CA ALA A 52 -0.93 -3.62 -11.41
C ALA A 52 0.24 -2.63 -11.46
N ALA A 53 1.28 -2.82 -10.64
CA ALA A 53 2.48 -2.00 -10.67
C ALA A 53 3.14 -2.00 -12.05
N TYR A 54 3.32 -3.16 -12.70
CA TYR A 54 3.83 -3.23 -14.06
C TYR A 54 2.91 -2.53 -15.08
N ARG A 55 1.59 -2.75 -14.98
CA ARG A 55 0.62 -2.16 -15.92
C ARG A 55 0.53 -0.64 -15.79
N THR A 56 0.79 -0.08 -14.63
CA THR A 56 0.86 1.36 -14.43
C THR A 56 2.21 1.96 -14.81
N GLY A 57 3.21 1.13 -15.11
CA GLY A 57 4.45 1.59 -15.72
C GLY A 57 5.71 1.46 -14.87
N ALA A 58 5.67 0.77 -13.73
CA ALA A 58 6.86 0.49 -12.94
C ALA A 58 7.96 -0.18 -13.78
N GLY A 59 9.20 0.20 -13.52
CA GLY A 59 10.35 -0.33 -14.23
C GLY A 59 10.73 -1.73 -13.79
N LEU A 60 10.76 -1.95 -12.51
CA LEU A 60 10.99 -3.25 -11.87
C LEU A 60 10.02 -3.45 -10.71
N VAL A 61 9.57 -4.67 -10.51
CA VAL A 61 8.74 -5.06 -9.35
C VAL A 61 9.39 -6.23 -8.64
N ARG A 62 9.53 -6.09 -7.32
CA ARG A 62 9.93 -7.18 -6.41
C ARG A 62 8.75 -7.52 -5.51
N VAL A 63 8.46 -8.80 -5.35
CA VAL A 63 7.45 -9.28 -4.41
C VAL A 63 8.17 -9.93 -3.24
N LEU A 64 7.88 -9.49 -2.02
CA LEU A 64 8.31 -10.11 -0.77
C LEU A 64 7.12 -10.83 -0.14
N THR A 65 7.21 -12.16 -0.02
CA THR A 65 6.09 -13.03 0.31
C THR A 65 6.57 -14.31 1.01
N PRO A 66 5.72 -15.09 1.71
CA PRO A 66 6.14 -16.40 2.23
C PRO A 66 6.59 -17.38 1.13
N GLU A 67 7.59 -18.23 1.45
CA GLU A 67 8.20 -19.17 0.50
C GLU A 67 7.22 -20.02 -0.32
N PRO A 68 6.09 -20.54 0.20
CA PRO A 68 5.14 -21.32 -0.59
C PRO A 68 4.56 -20.59 -1.82
N ASN A 69 4.60 -19.26 -1.83
CA ASN A 69 4.08 -18.45 -2.95
C ASN A 69 5.07 -18.32 -4.12
N ARG A 70 6.37 -18.56 -3.89
CA ARG A 70 7.43 -18.42 -4.91
C ARG A 70 7.12 -19.15 -6.23
N PRO A 71 6.87 -20.47 -6.23
CA PRO A 71 6.67 -21.19 -7.49
C PRO A 71 5.43 -20.69 -8.24
N ILE A 72 4.39 -20.29 -7.52
CA ILE A 72 3.15 -19.77 -8.11
C ILE A 72 3.43 -18.43 -8.81
N LEU A 73 4.10 -17.51 -8.13
CA LEU A 73 4.42 -16.18 -8.68
C LEU A 73 5.38 -16.25 -9.86
N GLN A 74 6.39 -17.12 -9.79
CA GLN A 74 7.34 -17.30 -10.91
C GLN A 74 6.68 -17.85 -12.18
N ILE A 75 5.57 -18.59 -12.04
CA ILE A 75 4.78 -19.05 -13.19
C ILE A 75 3.84 -17.94 -13.70
N LEU A 76 3.15 -17.24 -12.78
CA LEU A 76 2.11 -16.27 -13.15
C LEU A 76 2.67 -14.92 -13.59
N LEU A 77 3.84 -14.51 -13.08
CA LEU A 77 4.47 -13.22 -13.33
C LEU A 77 6.00 -13.38 -13.38
N PRO A 78 6.52 -14.03 -14.42
CA PRO A 78 7.95 -14.34 -14.55
C PRO A 78 8.84 -13.10 -14.63
N GLU A 79 8.27 -11.93 -14.92
CA GLU A 79 8.98 -10.65 -14.96
C GLU A 79 9.30 -10.12 -13.54
N ALA A 80 8.56 -10.55 -12.52
CA ALA A 80 8.76 -10.06 -11.16
C ALA A 80 9.93 -10.78 -10.47
N ILE A 81 10.69 -10.01 -9.69
CA ILE A 81 11.67 -10.56 -8.76
C ILE A 81 10.89 -11.10 -7.54
N VAL A 82 11.10 -12.36 -7.17
CA VAL A 82 10.45 -12.95 -6.01
C VAL A 82 11.47 -13.19 -4.91
N SER A 83 11.34 -12.44 -3.82
CA SER A 83 12.03 -12.66 -2.55
C SER A 83 11.07 -13.27 -1.55
N THR A 84 11.57 -14.09 -0.65
CA THR A 84 10.71 -14.79 0.31
C THR A 84 11.25 -14.68 1.73
N TYR A 85 10.35 -14.78 2.68
CA TYR A 85 10.66 -14.83 4.10
C TYR A 85 10.04 -16.06 4.77
N ASP A 86 10.63 -16.47 5.89
CA ASP A 86 10.01 -17.45 6.79
C ASP A 86 9.13 -16.74 7.82
N PRO A 87 7.83 -17.07 7.94
CA PRO A 87 6.96 -16.52 8.98
C PRO A 87 7.46 -16.74 10.42
N GLY A 88 8.23 -17.81 10.67
CA GLY A 88 8.85 -18.06 11.96
C GLY A 88 9.98 -17.06 12.29
N ALA A 89 10.83 -16.76 11.31
CA ALA A 89 11.86 -15.74 11.40
C ALA A 89 11.26 -14.34 11.68
N VAL A 90 10.18 -14.00 10.97
CA VAL A 90 9.42 -12.75 11.21
C VAL A 90 8.88 -12.70 12.65
N ALA A 91 8.22 -13.77 13.11
CA ALA A 91 7.67 -13.83 14.45
C ALA A 91 8.74 -13.68 15.54
N ALA A 92 9.91 -14.26 15.32
CA ALA A 92 11.08 -14.14 16.21
C ALA A 92 11.75 -12.76 16.14
N GLY A 93 11.62 -12.06 15.01
CA GLY A 93 12.36 -10.82 14.72
C GLY A 93 13.86 -11.06 14.68
N ASP A 94 14.27 -12.19 14.13
CA ASP A 94 15.66 -12.61 14.08
C ASP A 94 16.49 -11.86 13.02
N GLU A 95 17.79 -12.12 13.01
CA GLU A 95 18.70 -11.42 12.10
C GLU A 95 18.47 -11.79 10.62
N GLU A 96 17.95 -12.99 10.34
CA GLU A 96 17.62 -13.39 8.96
C GLU A 96 16.47 -12.54 8.41
N TRP A 97 15.41 -12.37 9.19
CA TRP A 97 14.29 -11.50 8.83
C TRP A 97 14.74 -10.05 8.67
N LYS A 98 15.50 -9.50 9.62
CA LYS A 98 15.97 -8.11 9.57
C LYS A 98 16.81 -7.85 8.32
N ALA A 99 17.75 -8.73 8.01
CA ALA A 99 18.59 -8.60 6.82
C ALA A 99 17.77 -8.71 5.52
N CYS A 100 16.81 -9.63 5.47
CA CYS A 100 15.89 -9.78 4.33
C CYS A 100 15.05 -8.52 4.12
N LEU A 101 14.49 -7.96 5.19
CA LEU A 101 13.69 -6.75 5.13
C LEU A 101 14.54 -5.54 4.71
N GLU A 102 15.69 -5.34 5.33
CA GLU A 102 16.61 -4.24 5.01
C GLU A 102 17.04 -4.26 3.54
N GLU A 103 17.43 -5.43 3.00
CA GLU A 103 17.78 -5.57 1.58
C GLU A 103 16.59 -5.19 0.68
N ALA A 104 15.39 -5.65 1.02
CA ALA A 104 14.19 -5.39 0.23
C ALA A 104 13.80 -3.89 0.26
N LEU A 105 13.83 -3.26 1.43
CA LEU A 105 13.50 -1.83 1.59
C LEU A 105 14.52 -0.92 0.90
N ASN A 106 15.82 -1.20 1.04
CA ASN A 106 16.89 -0.42 0.40
C ASN A 106 16.86 -0.48 -1.13
N TRP A 107 16.24 -1.51 -1.70
CA TRP A 107 16.09 -1.65 -3.15
C TRP A 107 14.91 -0.83 -3.70
N ALA A 108 13.93 -0.46 -2.89
CA ALA A 108 12.64 0.09 -3.32
C ALA A 108 12.63 1.62 -3.42
N ASP A 109 11.98 2.15 -4.45
CA ASP A 109 11.59 3.56 -4.54
C ASP A 109 10.16 3.78 -4.01
N VAL A 110 9.31 2.75 -4.09
CA VAL A 110 7.93 2.72 -3.57
C VAL A 110 7.65 1.34 -2.98
N ILE A 111 6.92 1.30 -1.87
CA ILE A 111 6.51 0.06 -1.20
C ILE A 111 4.99 -0.03 -1.19
N VAL A 112 4.46 -1.22 -1.48
CA VAL A 112 3.06 -1.59 -1.26
C VAL A 112 3.01 -2.65 -0.17
N LEU A 113 2.29 -2.38 0.91
CA LEU A 113 2.18 -3.24 2.08
C LEU A 113 0.73 -3.62 2.35
N GLY A 114 0.44 -4.91 2.47
CA GLY A 114 -0.82 -5.35 3.06
C GLY A 114 -1.66 -6.32 2.26
N PRO A 115 -1.75 -6.24 0.93
CA PRO A 115 -2.68 -7.10 0.19
C PRO A 115 -2.47 -8.59 0.46
N GLY A 116 -3.47 -9.24 1.09
CA GLY A 116 -3.47 -10.66 1.36
C GLY A 116 -2.41 -11.16 2.34
N LEU A 117 -1.94 -10.34 3.28
CA LEU A 117 -1.02 -10.78 4.35
C LEU A 117 -1.69 -11.75 5.34
N GLY A 118 -3.02 -11.69 5.44
CA GLY A 118 -3.78 -12.46 6.41
C GLY A 118 -3.69 -11.88 7.82
N ARG A 119 -4.10 -12.69 8.81
CA ARG A 119 -4.19 -12.28 10.22
C ARG A 119 -3.42 -13.20 11.17
N LYS A 120 -2.39 -13.88 10.67
CA LYS A 120 -1.52 -14.70 11.53
C LYS A 120 -0.71 -13.80 12.48
N PRO A 121 -0.35 -14.24 13.68
CA PRO A 121 0.31 -13.39 14.70
C PRO A 121 1.57 -12.68 14.22
N TYR A 122 2.35 -13.30 13.32
CA TYR A 122 3.57 -12.68 12.79
C TYR A 122 3.32 -11.44 11.92
N VAL A 123 2.10 -11.30 11.34
CA VAL A 123 1.76 -10.17 10.46
C VAL A 123 1.84 -8.84 11.20
N LYS A 124 1.46 -8.81 12.49
CA LYS A 124 1.64 -7.62 13.33
C LYS A 124 3.10 -7.16 13.31
N ARG A 125 4.04 -8.09 13.57
CA ARG A 125 5.47 -7.79 13.60
C ARG A 125 5.96 -7.33 12.22
N LEU A 126 5.56 -8.02 11.17
CA LEU A 126 5.91 -7.63 9.80
C LEU A 126 5.46 -6.21 9.47
N VAL A 127 4.21 -5.86 9.79
CA VAL A 127 3.66 -4.52 9.54
C VAL A 127 4.41 -3.47 10.36
N GLU A 128 4.68 -3.74 11.64
CA GLU A 128 5.43 -2.86 12.54
C GLU A 128 6.84 -2.59 11.99
N ASP A 129 7.60 -3.66 11.69
CA ASP A 129 8.98 -3.55 11.20
C ASP A 129 9.05 -2.76 9.87
N VAL A 130 8.07 -2.94 8.97
CA VAL A 130 8.01 -2.19 7.71
C VAL A 130 7.66 -0.72 7.95
N LEU A 131 6.68 -0.42 8.81
CA LEU A 131 6.31 0.96 9.14
C LEU A 131 7.47 1.73 9.79
N GLU A 132 8.22 1.07 10.68
CA GLU A 132 9.36 1.66 11.37
C GLU A 132 10.54 1.94 10.43
N ALA A 133 10.79 1.05 9.47
CA ALA A 133 12.01 1.08 8.65
C ALA A 133 11.84 1.70 7.25
N ALA A 134 10.61 1.98 6.79
CA ALA A 134 10.36 2.50 5.44
C ALA A 134 10.71 4.00 5.34
N PHE A 135 11.61 4.35 4.40
CA PHE A 135 12.04 5.74 4.14
C PHE A 135 11.50 6.32 2.85
N VAL A 136 10.77 5.53 2.06
CA VAL A 136 10.22 5.90 0.76
C VAL A 136 8.70 5.93 0.83
N THR A 137 8.04 6.31 -0.26
CA THR A 137 6.57 6.26 -0.32
C THR A 137 6.05 4.86 0.00
N LEU A 138 5.18 4.76 0.99
CA LEU A 138 4.57 3.52 1.46
C LEU A 138 3.06 3.54 1.26
N VAL A 139 2.56 2.68 0.38
CA VAL A 139 1.12 2.46 0.19
C VAL A 139 0.67 1.33 1.09
N VAL A 140 -0.24 1.62 2.01
CA VAL A 140 -0.78 0.67 3.01
C VAL A 140 -2.22 0.33 2.67
N ASP A 141 -2.51 -0.96 2.47
CA ASP A 141 -3.84 -1.44 2.07
C ASP A 141 -4.24 -2.72 2.83
N ALA A 142 -5.51 -3.05 2.78
CA ALA A 142 -6.07 -4.35 3.16
C ALA A 142 -5.66 -4.85 4.57
N ASP A 143 -4.96 -6.00 4.65
CA ASP A 143 -4.65 -6.62 5.94
C ASP A 143 -3.64 -5.81 6.78
N ALA A 144 -2.81 -4.97 6.16
CA ALA A 144 -1.99 -4.03 6.93
C ALA A 144 -2.86 -2.96 7.61
N LEU A 145 -3.88 -2.42 6.95
CA LEU A 145 -4.84 -1.50 7.57
C LEU A 145 -5.64 -2.18 8.68
N ASN A 146 -6.06 -3.45 8.46
CA ASN A 146 -6.71 -4.23 9.49
C ASN A 146 -5.81 -4.44 10.73
N THR A 147 -4.52 -4.68 10.50
CA THR A 147 -3.52 -4.81 11.58
C THR A 147 -3.36 -3.49 12.34
N ILE A 148 -3.29 -2.36 11.64
CA ILE A 148 -3.19 -1.04 12.27
C ILE A 148 -4.45 -0.72 13.08
N ALA A 149 -5.64 -1.06 12.57
CA ALA A 149 -6.89 -0.90 13.31
C ALA A 149 -6.94 -1.73 14.59
N GLU A 150 -6.37 -2.94 14.58
CA GLU A 150 -6.28 -3.82 15.76
C GLU A 150 -5.21 -3.33 16.76
N PHE A 151 -4.14 -2.71 16.28
CA PHE A 151 -3.03 -2.19 17.06
C PHE A 151 -2.79 -0.69 16.78
N PRO A 152 -3.63 0.22 17.30
CA PRO A 152 -3.63 1.65 16.93
C PRO A 152 -2.31 2.38 17.21
N TYR A 153 -1.46 1.89 18.13
CA TYR A 153 -0.15 2.47 18.40
C TYR A 153 0.77 2.49 17.17
N LEU A 154 0.51 1.61 16.17
CA LEU A 154 1.26 1.56 14.92
C LEU A 154 1.14 2.85 14.11
N THR A 155 0.10 3.65 14.32
CA THR A 155 0.00 4.98 13.70
C THR A 155 1.08 5.94 14.19
N GLY A 156 1.78 5.62 15.28
CA GLY A 156 2.94 6.38 15.75
C GLY A 156 4.15 6.35 14.81
N TYR A 157 4.19 5.38 13.88
CA TYR A 157 5.22 5.28 12.83
C TYR A 157 4.83 6.00 11.53
N TYR A 158 3.66 6.65 11.49
CA TYR A 158 3.20 7.34 10.29
C TYR A 158 4.08 8.55 9.95
N THR A 159 4.34 8.71 8.66
CA THR A 159 5.07 9.84 8.07
C THR A 159 4.26 10.42 6.91
N GLU A 160 4.66 11.59 6.45
CA GLU A 160 4.04 12.26 5.28
C GLU A 160 4.14 11.45 3.98
N ASN A 161 5.03 10.45 3.92
CA ASN A 161 5.22 9.58 2.77
C ASN A 161 4.21 8.41 2.72
N ILE A 162 3.33 8.29 3.72
CA ILE A 162 2.35 7.19 3.78
C ILE A 162 1.07 7.57 3.04
N ILE A 163 0.63 6.64 2.20
CA ILE A 163 -0.66 6.66 1.51
C ILE A 163 -1.46 5.46 2.00
N ILE A 164 -2.59 5.70 2.64
CA ILE A 164 -3.51 4.63 3.00
C ILE A 164 -4.65 4.53 1.98
N THR A 165 -5.09 3.30 1.70
CA THR A 165 -6.13 3.05 0.68
C THR A 165 -7.31 2.24 1.23
N PRO A 166 -7.95 2.64 2.33
CA PRO A 166 -9.03 1.88 2.94
C PRO A 166 -10.29 1.88 2.07
N HIS A 167 -11.02 0.78 2.04
CA HIS A 167 -12.45 0.82 1.70
C HIS A 167 -13.27 1.21 2.95
N VAL A 168 -14.57 1.49 2.77
CA VAL A 168 -15.45 2.02 3.83
C VAL A 168 -15.38 1.18 5.13
N ALA A 169 -15.38 -0.15 5.03
CA ALA A 169 -15.33 -0.99 6.23
C ALA A 169 -13.94 -1.06 6.89
N GLU A 170 -12.84 -0.87 6.16
CA GLU A 170 -11.49 -0.72 6.71
C GLU A 170 -11.36 0.63 7.43
N MET A 171 -11.84 1.71 6.80
CA MET A 171 -11.88 3.03 7.44
C MET A 171 -12.68 2.99 8.74
N ALA A 172 -13.85 2.35 8.73
CA ALA A 172 -14.70 2.22 9.93
C ALA A 172 -13.94 1.56 11.09
N ARG A 173 -13.14 0.52 10.82
CA ARG A 173 -12.27 -0.12 11.84
C ARG A 173 -11.17 0.82 12.34
N LEU A 174 -10.53 1.55 11.42
CA LEU A 174 -9.45 2.49 11.77
C LEU A 174 -9.92 3.61 12.68
N VAL A 175 -11.16 4.11 12.48
CA VAL A 175 -11.70 5.23 13.24
C VAL A 175 -12.66 4.81 14.38
N GLY A 176 -12.88 3.51 14.57
CA GLY A 176 -13.78 2.99 15.61
C GLY A 176 -15.25 3.34 15.40
N LYS A 177 -15.70 3.47 14.14
CA LYS A 177 -17.08 3.77 13.74
C LYS A 177 -17.70 2.58 13.01
N THR A 178 -18.99 2.68 12.70
CA THR A 178 -19.67 1.74 11.79
C THR A 178 -19.42 2.10 10.32
N ALA A 179 -19.56 1.15 9.43
CA ALA A 179 -19.46 1.40 7.99
C ALA A 179 -20.54 2.39 7.50
N GLY A 180 -21.73 2.40 8.13
CA GLY A 180 -22.79 3.35 7.84
C GLY A 180 -22.37 4.80 8.15
N GLU A 181 -21.84 5.06 9.35
CA GLU A 181 -21.36 6.38 9.74
C GLU A 181 -20.25 6.91 8.83
N VAL A 182 -19.33 6.05 8.39
CA VAL A 182 -18.28 6.44 7.42
C VAL A 182 -18.89 6.75 6.05
N ALA A 183 -19.91 5.97 5.62
CA ALA A 183 -20.54 6.14 4.32
C ALA A 183 -21.44 7.39 4.24
N GLU A 184 -21.93 7.92 5.37
CA GLU A 184 -22.73 9.15 5.42
C GLU A 184 -21.94 10.37 4.92
N ASP A 185 -20.63 10.45 5.26
CA ASP A 185 -19.75 11.50 4.77
C ASP A 185 -18.32 10.95 4.54
N LEU A 186 -18.08 10.47 3.33
CA LEU A 186 -16.78 9.97 2.90
C LEU A 186 -15.71 11.07 2.91
N THR A 187 -16.10 12.31 2.61
CA THR A 187 -15.17 13.44 2.56
C THR A 187 -14.66 13.78 3.94
N ALA A 188 -15.58 13.98 4.91
CA ALA A 188 -15.20 14.21 6.29
C ALA A 188 -14.36 13.05 6.84
N SER A 189 -14.77 11.80 6.61
CA SER A 189 -14.04 10.63 7.09
C SER A 189 -12.60 10.56 6.57
N ALA A 190 -12.37 10.90 5.29
CA ALA A 190 -11.03 10.91 4.70
C ALA A 190 -10.19 12.10 5.20
N THR A 191 -10.79 13.30 5.28
CA THR A 191 -10.08 14.52 5.72
C THR A 191 -9.73 14.46 7.20
N ASP A 192 -10.65 14.03 8.05
CA ASP A 192 -10.40 13.90 9.50
C ASP A 192 -9.23 12.93 9.77
N TYR A 193 -9.19 11.79 9.07
CA TYR A 193 -8.10 10.83 9.24
C TYR A 193 -6.75 11.40 8.76
N ARG A 194 -6.73 12.07 7.61
CA ARG A 194 -5.56 12.78 7.11
C ARG A 194 -5.07 13.82 8.12
N ASP A 195 -5.97 14.65 8.64
CA ASP A 195 -5.62 15.78 9.52
C ASP A 195 -5.05 15.29 10.87
N VAL A 196 -5.58 14.18 11.38
CA VAL A 196 -5.08 13.57 12.62
C VAL A 196 -3.72 12.90 12.44
N HIS A 197 -3.50 12.26 11.29
CA HIS A 197 -2.35 11.36 11.11
C HIS A 197 -1.28 11.88 10.13
N GLY A 198 -1.53 12.95 9.39
CA GLY A 198 -0.57 13.53 8.43
C GLY A 198 -0.32 12.68 7.18
N VAL A 199 -1.18 11.71 6.88
CA VAL A 199 -1.04 10.79 5.74
C VAL A 199 -1.94 11.20 4.58
N THR A 200 -1.65 10.74 3.37
CA THR A 200 -2.63 10.79 2.28
C THR A 200 -3.65 9.65 2.44
N CYS A 201 -4.93 9.98 2.44
CA CYS A 201 -6.02 9.02 2.56
C CYS A 201 -6.82 8.91 1.25
N LEU A 202 -6.77 7.74 0.59
CA LEU A 202 -7.64 7.38 -0.52
C LEU A 202 -8.75 6.47 -0.01
N LEU A 203 -9.91 7.03 0.34
CA LEU A 203 -11.08 6.27 0.80
C LEU A 203 -11.85 5.72 -0.40
N LYS A 204 -11.78 4.39 -0.57
CA LYS A 204 -12.39 3.67 -1.70
C LYS A 204 -13.90 3.50 -1.52
N SER A 205 -14.67 3.91 -2.53
CA SER A 205 -16.12 3.71 -2.64
C SER A 205 -16.52 3.77 -4.12
N ASP A 206 -17.82 3.74 -4.41
CA ASP A 206 -18.37 4.07 -5.74
C ASP A 206 -17.96 5.48 -6.21
N ARG A 207 -17.70 6.37 -5.27
CA ARG A 207 -17.12 7.71 -5.46
C ARG A 207 -15.96 7.85 -4.48
N SER A 208 -14.79 7.41 -4.91
CA SER A 208 -13.60 7.48 -4.06
C SER A 208 -13.20 8.92 -3.75
N VAL A 209 -12.73 9.15 -2.52
CA VAL A 209 -12.24 10.45 -2.05
C VAL A 209 -10.75 10.34 -1.76
N ILE A 210 -9.96 11.28 -2.26
CA ILE A 210 -8.54 11.41 -1.98
C ILE A 210 -8.34 12.69 -1.19
N ALA A 211 -7.98 12.56 0.08
CA ALA A 211 -7.52 13.65 0.93
C ALA A 211 -5.98 13.62 1.00
N GLY A 212 -5.34 14.49 0.23
CA GLY A 212 -3.88 14.60 0.18
C GLY A 212 -3.32 15.25 1.45
N ASN A 213 -2.14 14.81 1.90
CA ASN A 213 -1.45 15.42 3.04
C ASN A 213 -1.01 16.87 2.77
N ASP A 214 -1.00 17.30 1.51
CA ASP A 214 -0.81 18.70 1.08
C ASP A 214 -2.07 19.57 1.21
N GLY A 215 -3.14 19.05 1.78
CA GLY A 215 -4.43 19.71 1.90
C GLY A 215 -5.34 19.60 0.67
N SER A 216 -4.88 18.97 -0.41
CA SER A 216 -5.70 18.76 -1.61
C SER A 216 -6.85 17.82 -1.32
N LEU A 217 -7.96 18.02 -2.04
CA LEU A 217 -9.13 17.16 -1.97
C LEU A 217 -9.62 16.86 -3.39
N THR A 218 -9.67 15.57 -3.72
CA THR A 218 -10.09 15.09 -5.04
C THR A 218 -11.12 13.98 -4.89
N ARG A 219 -12.05 13.91 -5.83
CA ARG A 219 -13.08 12.87 -5.90
C ARG A 219 -13.18 12.30 -7.32
N THR A 220 -13.42 10.97 -7.44
CA THR A 220 -13.71 10.29 -8.72
C THR A 220 -15.21 10.24 -9.00
#